data_74d219a8a78fc4be1e452f660b1fbdb1
#
_entry.id   74d219a8a78fc4be1e452f660b1fbdb1
#
_cell.length_a   1.000
_cell.length_b   1.000
_cell.length_c   1.000
_cell.angle_alpha   90.00
_cell.angle_beta   90.00
_cell.angle_gamma   90.00
#
_symmetry.space_group_name_H-M   'P 1'
#
loop_
_entity.id
_entity.type
_entity.pdbx_description
1 polymer ?
#
loop_
_entity_poly.entity_id
_entity_poly.type
_entity_poly.pdbx_seq_one_letter_code
_entity_poly.pdbx_strand_id
1 'polypeptide(L)' 'MWLVALRKVYDAEVAESTAVIDTFLKNSVGVADHDNFMKTIKSQFDKLVHAKHAISE' A
#
# COMPACT_ATOMS: atom_id res chain seq x y z
N MET A 1 23.52 6.87 7.26
CA MET A 1 23.46 5.50 7.77
C MET A 1 22.42 4.71 7.03
N TRP A 2 22.78 3.50 6.66
CA TRP A 2 21.92 2.69 5.81
C TRP A 2 20.60 2.31 6.47
N LEU A 3 20.55 2.15 7.81
CA LEU A 3 19.30 1.85 8.53
C LEU A 3 18.29 2.99 8.43
N VAL A 4 18.77 4.23 8.48
CA VAL A 4 17.91 5.40 8.32
C VAL A 4 17.37 5.47 6.89
N ALA A 5 18.25 5.20 5.91
CA ALA A 5 17.84 5.20 4.51
C ALA A 5 16.79 4.10 4.24
N LEU A 6 17.00 2.92 4.80
CA LEU A 6 16.06 1.81 4.63
C LEU A 6 14.70 2.14 5.23
N ARG A 7 14.68 2.75 6.42
CA ARG A 7 13.42 3.17 7.04
C ARG A 7 12.67 4.17 6.16
N LYS A 8 13.39 5.10 5.55
CA LYS A 8 12.77 6.07 4.64
C LYS A 8 12.15 5.40 3.42
N VAL A 9 12.79 4.34 2.92
CA VAL A 9 12.21 3.55 1.82
C VAL A 9 10.88 2.94 2.25
N TYR A 10 10.82 2.33 3.44
CA TYR A 10 9.58 1.74 3.94
C TYR A 10 8.52 2.80 4.24
N ASP A 11 8.92 3.96 4.76
CA ASP A 11 7.99 5.08 4.96
C ASP A 11 7.38 5.51 3.63
N ALA A 12 8.19 5.57 2.57
CA ALA A 12 7.70 5.91 1.23
C ALA A 12 6.73 4.84 0.71
N GLU A 13 7.00 3.57 0.95
CA GLU A 13 6.10 2.48 0.55
C GLU A 13 4.76 2.57 1.29
N VAL A 14 4.77 2.90 2.58
CA VAL A 14 3.55 3.10 3.34
C VAL A 14 2.73 4.25 2.74
N ALA A 15 3.38 5.38 2.46
CA ALA A 15 2.71 6.54 1.88
C ALA A 15 2.12 6.22 0.51
N GLU A 16 2.89 5.55 -0.33
CA GLU A 16 2.45 5.16 -1.68
C GLU A 16 1.28 4.19 -1.62
N SER A 17 1.40 3.13 -0.81
CA SER A 17 0.33 2.13 -0.69
C SER A 17 -0.94 2.75 -0.14
N THR A 18 -0.83 3.64 0.83
CA THR A 18 -1.98 4.34 1.41
C THR A 18 -2.66 5.19 0.35
N ALA A 19 -1.88 5.92 -0.46
CA ALA A 19 -2.43 6.76 -1.52
C ALA A 19 -3.15 5.93 -2.59
N VAL A 20 -2.56 4.79 -2.97
CA VAL A 20 -3.19 3.90 -3.96
C VAL A 20 -4.50 3.33 -3.42
N ILE A 21 -4.50 2.84 -2.20
CA ILE A 21 -5.71 2.30 -1.57
C ILE A 21 -6.80 3.38 -1.50
N ASP A 22 -6.45 4.58 -1.06
CA ASP A 22 -7.39 5.68 -0.97
C ASP A 22 -7.99 6.02 -2.33
N THR A 23 -7.17 6.07 -3.36
CA THR A 23 -7.62 6.35 -4.73
C THR A 23 -8.59 5.27 -5.21
N PHE A 24 -8.25 4.00 -4.98
CA PHE A 24 -9.13 2.90 -5.37
C PHE A 24 -10.47 2.96 -4.66
N LEU A 25 -10.47 3.26 -3.36
CA LEU A 25 -11.72 3.34 -2.59
C LEU A 25 -12.59 4.49 -3.05
N LYS A 26 -11.99 5.63 -3.39
CA LYS A 26 -12.74 6.80 -3.87
C LYS A 26 -13.34 6.57 -5.25
N ASN A 27 -12.67 5.79 -6.08
CA ASN A 27 -13.06 5.56 -7.46
C ASN A 27 -13.66 4.17 -7.68
N SER A 28 -14.13 3.53 -6.61
CA SER A 28 -14.69 2.18 -6.70
C SER A 28 -16.06 2.13 -7.34
N VAL A 29 -16.76 3.25 -7.40
CA VAL A 29 -18.09 3.32 -8.00
C VAL A 29 -17.95 3.10 -9.50
N GLY A 30 -18.65 2.09 -10.03
CA GLY A 30 -18.62 1.80 -11.44
C GLY A 30 -17.50 0.87 -11.89
N VAL A 31 -16.75 0.29 -10.94
CA VAL A 31 -15.73 -0.70 -11.30
C VAL A 31 -16.42 -1.94 -11.85
N ALA A 32 -16.13 -2.26 -13.12
CA ALA A 32 -16.74 -3.38 -13.81
C ALA A 32 -16.10 -4.72 -13.45
N ASP A 33 -14.81 -4.70 -13.13
CA ASP A 33 -14.03 -5.90 -12.80
C ASP A 33 -13.76 -5.98 -11.31
N HIS A 34 -14.76 -6.48 -10.58
CA HIS A 34 -14.71 -6.59 -9.12
C HIS A 34 -13.56 -7.48 -8.65
N ASP A 35 -13.33 -8.61 -9.33
CA ASP A 35 -12.29 -9.55 -8.92
C ASP A 35 -10.90 -8.92 -9.04
N ASN A 36 -10.64 -8.23 -10.14
CA ASN A 36 -9.35 -7.57 -10.34
C ASN A 36 -9.17 -6.42 -9.35
N PHE A 37 -10.25 -5.69 -9.08
CA PHE A 37 -10.24 -4.62 -8.08
C PHE A 37 -9.85 -5.16 -6.71
N MET A 38 -10.48 -6.27 -6.28
CA MET A 38 -10.19 -6.88 -4.98
C MET A 38 -8.76 -7.41 -4.89
N LYS A 39 -8.24 -8.00 -5.97
CA LYS A 39 -6.85 -8.45 -6.01
C LYS A 39 -5.88 -7.29 -5.85
N THR A 40 -6.15 -6.18 -6.52
CA THR A 40 -5.30 -5.00 -6.45
C THR A 40 -5.31 -4.40 -5.03
N ILE A 41 -6.48 -4.27 -4.43
CA ILE A 41 -6.62 -3.75 -3.07
C ILE A 41 -5.89 -4.65 -2.07
N LYS A 42 -6.09 -5.96 -2.18
CA LYS A 42 -5.41 -6.91 -1.29
C LYS A 42 -3.89 -6.79 -1.42
N SER A 43 -3.39 -6.69 -2.65
CA SER A 43 -1.96 -6.54 -2.89
C SER A 43 -1.40 -5.30 -2.21
N GLN A 44 -2.12 -4.17 -2.28
CA GLN A 44 -1.68 -2.93 -1.66
C GLN A 44 -1.73 -3.02 -0.13
N PHE A 45 -2.76 -3.64 0.43
CA PHE A 45 -2.82 -3.87 1.87
C PHE A 45 -1.68 -4.76 2.36
N ASP A 46 -1.35 -5.80 1.61
CA ASP A 46 -0.23 -6.68 1.95
C ASP A 46 1.09 -5.91 1.96
N LYS A 47 1.31 -5.04 0.99
CA LYS A 47 2.49 -4.18 0.96
C LYS A 47 2.53 -3.24 2.16
N LEU A 48 1.40 -2.64 2.50
CA LEU A 48 1.29 -1.72 3.62
C LEU A 48 1.63 -2.41 4.94
N VAL A 49 1.05 -3.59 5.17
CA VAL A 49 1.29 -4.37 6.38
C VAL A 49 2.77 -4.77 6.46
N HIS A 50 3.34 -5.23 5.35
CA HIS A 50 4.74 -5.62 5.31
C HIS A 50 5.66 -4.45 5.63
N ALA A 51 5.41 -3.29 5.04
CA ALA A 51 6.22 -2.10 5.28
C ALA A 51 6.13 -1.62 6.73
N LYS A 52 4.92 -1.61 7.28
CA LYS A 52 4.71 -1.22 8.68
C LYS A 52 5.40 -2.18 9.63
N HIS A 53 5.35 -3.48 9.36
CA HIS A 53 6.01 -4.48 10.16
C HIS A 53 7.54 -4.28 10.13
N ALA A 54 8.09 -4.02 8.94
CA ALA A 54 9.52 -3.77 8.78
C ALA A 54 9.97 -2.53 9.55
N ILE A 55 9.17 -1.47 9.57
CA ILE A 55 9.48 -0.25 10.30
C ILE A 55 9.44 -0.50 11.81
N SER A 56 8.48 -1.28 12.29
CA SER A 56 8.30 -1.52 13.72
C SER A 56 9.37 -2.46 14.30
N GLU A 57 10.06 -3.20 13.47
CA GLU A 57 11.17 -4.06 13.88
C GLU A 57 12.49 -3.29 13.88
#